data_f210d52e4d4769f8813ff2ac40aef1d4
#
_entry.id   f210d52e4d4769f8813ff2ac40aef1d4
#
_cell.length_a   1.000
_cell.length_b   1.000
_cell.length_c   1.000
_cell.angle_alpha   90.00
_cell.angle_beta   90.00
_cell.angle_gamma   90.00
#
_symmetry.space_group_name_H-M   'P 1'
#
loop_
_entity.id
_entity.type
_entity.pdbx_description
1 polymer ?
#
loop_
_entity_poly.entity_id
_entity_poly.type
_entity_poly.pdbx_seq_one_letter_code
_entity_poly.pdbx_strand_id
1 'polypeptide(L)'
;MNLFFSREIDDHSIVLTDDEAKHCTKVLRKIVGDEIHVIDGNGNLYKARIDSVGKHDCVCSICEKTEHFGTHSYYVRMCVAPTKNIDRFEFFVEKAVEIGVDEIVPICCENSERKVVKLDRIERIVLSAMKQSYKAQMPVIRDMTDVKEILSTAFSGKKCIAHCEEQQKQLLRDVVVKGEEITILIGPEGDFSLDEISLAQKNNWIPISLGESRLRTETAAIAAVHTVEVMNE
;
A
#
# COMPACT_ATOMS: atom_id res chain seq x y z
N MET A 1 4.35 5.16 -20.77
CA MET A 1 2.87 5.08 -20.74
C MET A 1 2.39 5.99 -19.63
N ASN A 2 1.38 6.84 -19.85
CA ASN A 2 0.79 7.66 -18.80
C ASN A 2 -0.49 6.97 -18.34
N LEU A 3 -0.62 6.67 -17.04
CA LEU A 3 -1.81 6.08 -16.45
C LEU A 3 -2.71 7.14 -15.85
N PHE A 4 -4.00 7.03 -16.11
CA PHE A 4 -5.07 7.77 -15.45
C PHE A 4 -5.83 6.84 -14.50
N PHE A 5 -6.59 7.40 -13.58
CA PHE A 5 -7.43 6.65 -12.67
C PHE A 5 -8.88 7.10 -12.81
N SER A 6 -9.82 6.15 -12.81
CA SER A 6 -11.24 6.44 -12.70
C SER A 6 -11.97 5.39 -11.89
N ARG A 7 -12.99 5.82 -11.14
CA ARG A 7 -14.00 4.95 -10.53
C ARG A 7 -15.31 4.96 -11.34
N GLU A 8 -15.43 5.86 -12.32
CA GLU A 8 -16.60 6.01 -13.16
C GLU A 8 -16.37 5.24 -14.47
N ILE A 9 -16.56 3.92 -14.38
CA ILE A 9 -16.35 2.98 -15.49
C ILE A 9 -17.60 2.10 -15.62
N ASP A 10 -18.15 2.03 -16.82
CA ASP A 10 -19.19 1.06 -17.19
C ASP A 10 -18.67 0.06 -18.24
N ASP A 11 -19.55 -0.74 -18.84
CA ASP A 11 -19.16 -1.78 -19.81
C ASP A 11 -18.56 -1.21 -21.10
N HIS A 12 -18.77 0.07 -21.41
CA HIS A 12 -18.41 0.67 -22.71
C HIS A 12 -17.63 1.96 -22.57
N SER A 13 -17.74 2.65 -21.43
CA SER A 13 -17.20 3.99 -21.27
C SER A 13 -16.46 4.21 -19.94
N ILE A 14 -15.59 5.19 -19.95
CA ILE A 14 -14.84 5.70 -18.80
C ILE A 14 -15.00 7.20 -18.74
N VAL A 15 -15.29 7.74 -17.57
CA VAL A 15 -15.30 9.16 -17.33
C VAL A 15 -14.13 9.54 -16.43
N LEU A 16 -13.20 10.35 -16.95
CA LEU A 16 -12.21 11.02 -16.13
C LEU A 16 -12.83 12.29 -15.59
N THR A 17 -12.71 12.54 -14.29
CA THR A 17 -13.27 13.71 -13.62
C THR A 17 -12.18 14.62 -13.03
N ASP A 18 -12.50 15.89 -12.81
CA ASP A 18 -11.71 16.88 -12.08
C ASP A 18 -10.21 16.90 -12.39
N ASP A 19 -9.37 16.45 -11.45
CA ASP A 19 -7.92 16.53 -11.60
C ASP A 19 -7.37 15.55 -12.65
N GLU A 20 -7.98 14.39 -12.84
CA GLU A 20 -7.60 13.44 -13.89
C GLU A 20 -7.96 14.01 -15.28
N ALA A 21 -9.14 14.60 -15.43
CA ALA A 21 -9.54 15.25 -16.67
C ALA A 21 -8.64 16.47 -17.00
N LYS A 22 -8.30 17.28 -16.00
CA LYS A 22 -7.36 18.40 -16.16
C LYS A 22 -5.96 17.92 -16.52
N HIS A 23 -5.47 16.88 -15.88
CA HIS A 23 -4.17 16.29 -16.19
C HIS A 23 -4.15 15.80 -17.63
N CYS A 24 -5.18 15.06 -18.06
CA CYS A 24 -5.31 14.55 -19.41
C CYS A 24 -5.28 15.69 -20.45
N THR A 25 -6.17 16.66 -20.30
CA THR A 25 -6.47 17.64 -21.35
C THR A 25 -5.60 18.89 -21.30
N LYS A 26 -5.24 19.38 -20.10
CA LYS A 26 -4.47 20.63 -19.94
C LYS A 26 -2.99 20.41 -19.77
N VAL A 27 -2.58 19.35 -19.01
CA VAL A 27 -1.16 19.07 -18.78
C VAL A 27 -0.58 18.27 -19.94
N LEU A 28 -1.20 17.12 -20.26
CA LEU A 28 -0.74 16.24 -21.34
C LEU A 28 -1.29 16.65 -22.72
N ARG A 29 -2.21 17.61 -22.77
CA ARG A 29 -2.78 18.18 -24.00
C ARG A 29 -3.40 17.14 -24.93
N LYS A 30 -4.00 16.12 -24.35
CA LYS A 30 -4.73 15.10 -25.08
C LYS A 30 -6.00 15.68 -25.69
N ILE A 31 -6.37 15.22 -26.90
CA ILE A 31 -7.53 15.70 -27.66
C ILE A 31 -8.46 14.52 -27.99
N VAL A 32 -9.65 14.83 -28.47
CA VAL A 32 -10.60 13.82 -28.98
C VAL A 32 -9.94 12.95 -30.05
N GLY A 33 -10.10 11.64 -29.94
CA GLY A 33 -9.49 10.63 -30.79
C GLY A 33 -8.17 10.05 -30.23
N ASP A 34 -7.52 10.72 -29.26
CA ASP A 34 -6.31 10.18 -28.62
C ASP A 34 -6.60 8.95 -27.77
N GLU A 35 -5.64 8.02 -27.75
CA GLU A 35 -5.67 6.87 -26.85
C GLU A 35 -4.99 7.19 -25.51
N ILE A 36 -5.61 6.68 -24.44
CA ILE A 36 -5.13 6.77 -23.07
C ILE A 36 -5.22 5.43 -22.38
N HIS A 37 -4.51 5.30 -21.24
CA HIS A 37 -4.59 4.11 -20.39
C HIS A 37 -5.18 4.52 -19.03
N VAL A 38 -6.17 3.75 -18.58
CA VAL A 38 -6.90 4.03 -17.34
C VAL A 38 -6.89 2.78 -16.46
N ILE A 39 -6.69 2.97 -15.16
CA ILE A 39 -6.81 1.92 -14.13
C ILE A 39 -8.02 2.21 -13.24
N ASP A 40 -8.65 1.16 -12.70
CA ASP A 40 -9.86 1.27 -11.86
C ASP A 40 -9.61 1.06 -10.36
N GLY A 41 -8.40 0.67 -9.98
CA GLY A 41 -8.09 0.30 -8.59
C GLY A 41 -8.48 -1.14 -8.21
N ASN A 42 -9.10 -1.89 -9.13
CA ASN A 42 -9.54 -3.28 -8.92
C ASN A 42 -8.72 -4.29 -9.72
N GLY A 43 -7.52 -3.90 -10.14
CA GLY A 43 -6.62 -4.75 -10.90
C GLY A 43 -6.87 -4.74 -12.41
N ASN A 44 -7.69 -3.84 -12.95
CA ASN A 44 -7.92 -3.74 -14.37
C ASN A 44 -7.22 -2.53 -14.99
N LEU A 45 -6.63 -2.76 -16.16
CA LEU A 45 -6.10 -1.73 -17.04
C LEU A 45 -6.96 -1.65 -18.28
N TYR A 46 -7.38 -0.44 -18.64
CA TYR A 46 -8.17 -0.15 -19.83
C TYR A 46 -7.33 0.68 -20.81
N LYS A 47 -7.37 0.30 -22.08
CA LYS A 47 -7.03 1.15 -23.20
C LYS A 47 -8.31 1.80 -23.69
N ALA A 48 -8.37 3.13 -23.68
CA ALA A 48 -9.57 3.88 -24.02
C ALA A 48 -9.24 5.00 -25.00
N ARG A 49 -10.24 5.41 -25.80
CA ARG A 49 -10.16 6.52 -26.75
C ARG A 49 -11.02 7.68 -26.27
N ILE A 50 -10.50 8.88 -26.31
CA ILE A 50 -11.23 10.09 -25.92
C ILE A 50 -12.29 10.41 -26.95
N ASP A 51 -13.56 10.45 -26.54
CA ASP A 51 -14.71 10.78 -27.39
C ASP A 51 -15.12 12.25 -27.23
N SER A 52 -15.06 12.76 -26.00
CA SER A 52 -15.38 14.17 -25.74
C SER A 52 -14.59 14.73 -24.58
N VAL A 53 -14.35 16.03 -24.60
CA VAL A 53 -13.69 16.82 -23.56
C VAL A 53 -14.62 17.92 -23.09
N GLY A 54 -15.10 17.83 -21.87
CA GLY A 54 -15.89 18.85 -21.20
C GLY A 54 -15.07 19.83 -20.35
N LYS A 55 -15.75 20.63 -19.55
CA LYS A 55 -15.10 21.60 -18.65
C LYS A 55 -14.41 20.94 -17.46
N HIS A 56 -15.01 19.87 -16.93
CA HIS A 56 -14.57 19.16 -15.71
C HIS A 56 -14.43 17.66 -15.90
N ASP A 57 -14.75 17.14 -17.08
CA ASP A 57 -14.76 15.75 -17.42
C ASP A 57 -14.08 15.45 -18.76
N CYS A 58 -13.80 14.17 -18.98
CA CYS A 58 -13.34 13.65 -20.25
C CYS A 58 -13.95 12.25 -20.42
N VAL A 59 -14.81 12.07 -21.43
CA VAL A 59 -15.48 10.80 -21.69
C VAL A 59 -14.69 10.03 -22.73
N CYS A 60 -14.49 8.74 -22.47
CA CYS A 60 -13.70 7.86 -23.31
C CYS A 60 -14.44 6.54 -23.56
N SER A 61 -14.37 6.01 -24.79
CA SER A 61 -14.81 4.65 -25.11
C SER A 61 -13.75 3.63 -24.79
N ILE A 62 -14.11 2.50 -24.20
CA ILE A 62 -13.21 1.39 -23.92
C ILE A 62 -12.87 0.67 -25.22
N CYS A 63 -11.58 0.54 -25.53
CA CYS A 63 -11.07 -0.21 -26.67
C CYS A 63 -10.62 -1.63 -26.28
N GLU A 64 -9.99 -1.76 -25.09
CA GLU A 64 -9.44 -3.02 -24.59
C GLU A 64 -9.43 -3.00 -23.07
N LYS A 65 -9.64 -4.16 -22.44
CA LYS A 65 -9.50 -4.38 -20.99
C LYS A 65 -8.52 -5.50 -20.73
N THR A 66 -7.56 -5.26 -19.85
CA THR A 66 -6.62 -6.25 -19.32
C THR A 66 -6.91 -6.44 -17.83
N GLU A 67 -7.30 -7.65 -17.44
CA GLU A 67 -7.55 -8.01 -16.04
C GLU A 67 -6.26 -8.45 -15.35
N HIS A 68 -6.22 -8.33 -14.02
CA HIS A 68 -5.08 -8.72 -13.18
C HIS A 68 -3.77 -8.02 -13.56
N PHE A 69 -3.85 -6.78 -14.03
CA PHE A 69 -2.67 -6.01 -14.44
C PHE A 69 -1.84 -5.58 -13.23
N GLY A 70 -0.60 -6.06 -13.16
CA GLY A 70 0.35 -5.75 -12.08
C GLY A 70 -0.05 -6.33 -10.72
N THR A 71 -0.87 -7.40 -10.69
CA THR A 71 -1.23 -8.13 -9.48
C THR A 71 -0.23 -9.26 -9.19
N HIS A 72 -0.23 -9.73 -7.94
CA HIS A 72 0.57 -10.87 -7.47
C HIS A 72 -0.32 -11.90 -6.75
N SER A 73 0.24 -13.07 -6.41
CA SER A 73 -0.51 -14.22 -5.86
C SER A 73 -0.38 -14.39 -4.35
N TYR A 74 0.21 -13.45 -3.63
CA TYR A 74 0.37 -13.43 -2.17
C TYR A 74 -0.37 -12.23 -1.57
N TYR A 75 -0.42 -12.12 -0.24
CA TYR A 75 -1.05 -10.98 0.42
C TYR A 75 -0.17 -10.41 1.54
N VAL A 76 0.18 -9.14 1.44
CA VAL A 76 1.01 -8.43 2.43
C VAL A 76 0.21 -7.35 3.13
N ARG A 77 -0.02 -7.56 4.44
CA ARG A 77 -0.56 -6.52 5.33
C ARG A 77 0.56 -5.92 6.18
N MET A 78 0.72 -4.62 6.06
CA MET A 78 1.69 -3.86 6.85
C MET A 78 0.99 -3.03 7.92
N CYS A 79 1.20 -3.39 9.19
CA CYS A 79 0.73 -2.63 10.35
C CYS A 79 1.90 -1.78 10.86
N VAL A 80 1.91 -0.48 10.55
CA VAL A 80 3.08 0.38 10.77
C VAL A 80 2.72 1.59 11.60
N ALA A 81 3.48 1.85 12.67
CA ALA A 81 3.31 3.05 13.46
C ALA A 81 3.75 4.29 12.67
N PRO A 82 2.89 5.31 12.51
CA PRO A 82 3.28 6.53 11.84
C PRO A 82 4.40 7.24 12.62
N THR A 83 5.43 7.63 11.89
CA THR A 83 6.59 8.31 12.45
C THR A 83 6.25 9.72 12.95
N LYS A 84 7.04 10.26 13.90
CA LYS A 84 6.94 11.65 14.38
C LYS A 84 6.91 12.63 13.21
N ASN A 85 7.86 12.51 12.28
CA ASN A 85 7.81 13.22 10.99
C ASN A 85 6.96 12.40 9.99
N ILE A 86 5.77 12.89 9.68
CA ILE A 86 4.80 12.22 8.81
C ILE A 86 5.36 11.94 7.40
N ASP A 87 6.26 12.78 6.89
CA ASP A 87 6.83 12.63 5.54
C ASP A 87 7.57 11.29 5.39
N ARG A 88 8.12 10.74 6.47
CA ARG A 88 8.76 9.42 6.47
C ARG A 88 7.75 8.28 6.35
N PHE A 89 6.62 8.40 7.05
CA PHE A 89 5.54 7.43 6.92
C PHE A 89 4.93 7.49 5.51
N GLU A 90 4.75 8.69 4.98
CA GLU A 90 4.27 8.89 3.61
C GLU A 90 5.24 8.31 2.57
N PHE A 91 6.55 8.45 2.79
CA PHE A 91 7.57 7.82 1.96
C PHE A 91 7.49 6.28 2.03
N PHE A 92 7.28 5.71 3.22
CA PHE A 92 7.01 4.28 3.35
C PHE A 92 5.79 3.87 2.52
N VAL A 93 4.65 4.58 2.65
CA VAL A 93 3.43 4.28 1.91
C VAL A 93 3.69 4.28 0.40
N GLU A 94 4.34 5.33 -0.10
CA GLU A 94 4.72 5.44 -1.52
C GLU A 94 5.51 4.20 -1.98
N LYS A 95 6.59 3.86 -1.27
CA LYS A 95 7.48 2.75 -1.65
C LYS A 95 6.84 1.38 -1.45
N ALA A 96 6.01 1.20 -0.42
CA ALA A 96 5.27 -0.03 -0.21
C ALA A 96 4.30 -0.32 -1.37
N VAL A 97 3.62 0.73 -1.88
CA VAL A 97 2.74 0.60 -3.06
C VAL A 97 3.55 0.27 -4.32
N GLU A 98 4.68 0.94 -4.54
CA GLU A 98 5.56 0.65 -5.68
C GLU A 98 6.03 -0.81 -5.67
N ILE A 99 6.36 -1.37 -4.52
CA ILE A 99 6.81 -2.76 -4.36
C ILE A 99 5.63 -3.71 -4.52
N GLY A 100 4.53 -3.54 -3.78
CA GLY A 100 3.35 -4.42 -3.91
C GLY A 100 2.71 -4.78 -2.57
N VAL A 101 2.39 -3.78 -1.74
CA VAL A 101 1.61 -3.98 -0.53
C VAL A 101 0.12 -4.07 -0.85
N ASP A 102 -0.62 -4.96 -0.16
CA ASP A 102 -2.07 -5.12 -0.33
C ASP A 102 -2.87 -4.33 0.71
N GLU A 103 -2.35 -4.19 1.92
CA GLU A 103 -3.06 -3.48 2.98
C GLU A 103 -2.08 -2.75 3.90
N ILE A 104 -2.39 -1.49 4.19
CA ILE A 104 -1.66 -0.66 5.16
C ILE A 104 -2.59 -0.29 6.30
N VAL A 105 -2.19 -0.64 7.52
CA VAL A 105 -2.89 -0.30 8.75
C VAL A 105 -1.98 0.59 9.58
N PRO A 106 -2.24 1.91 9.66
CA PRO A 106 -1.54 2.75 10.62
C PRO A 106 -1.87 2.30 12.05
N ILE A 107 -0.85 2.02 12.87
CA ILE A 107 -1.08 1.56 14.26
C ILE A 107 -0.65 2.60 15.29
N CYS A 108 -1.39 2.66 16.40
CA CYS A 108 -1.05 3.46 17.57
C CYS A 108 -0.51 2.54 18.66
N CYS A 109 0.79 2.66 18.95
CA CYS A 109 1.48 1.96 20.05
C CYS A 109 1.59 2.87 21.27
N GLU A 110 1.95 2.31 22.42
CA GLU A 110 2.19 3.05 23.66
C GLU A 110 3.22 4.17 23.47
N ASN A 111 4.33 3.87 22.77
CA ASN A 111 5.41 4.81 22.50
C ASN A 111 5.21 5.65 21.22
N SER A 112 4.01 5.64 20.62
CA SER A 112 3.72 6.45 19.43
C SER A 112 3.60 7.93 19.76
N GLU A 113 4.46 8.77 19.16
CA GLU A 113 4.33 10.23 19.24
C GLU A 113 3.20 10.75 18.34
N ARG A 114 2.94 10.09 17.21
CA ARG A 114 1.86 10.46 16.27
C ARG A 114 0.67 9.52 16.41
N LYS A 115 -0.49 10.12 16.66
CA LYS A 115 -1.75 9.39 16.89
C LYS A 115 -2.83 9.66 15.84
N VAL A 116 -2.49 10.41 14.79
CA VAL A 116 -3.47 10.77 13.73
C VAL A 116 -2.76 10.77 12.37
N VAL A 117 -3.42 10.17 11.39
CA VAL A 117 -3.05 10.18 9.97
C VAL A 117 -4.21 10.74 9.16
N LYS A 118 -3.93 11.58 8.18
CA LYS A 118 -4.93 12.12 7.25
C LYS A 118 -5.09 11.17 6.07
N LEU A 119 -6.13 10.35 6.07
CA LEU A 119 -6.36 9.32 5.05
C LEU A 119 -6.44 9.90 3.64
N ASP A 120 -7.12 11.02 3.43
CA ASP A 120 -7.22 11.66 2.11
C ASP A 120 -5.84 12.01 1.51
N ARG A 121 -4.85 12.30 2.36
CA ARG A 121 -3.48 12.56 1.92
C ARG A 121 -2.77 11.26 1.57
N ILE A 122 -2.96 10.22 2.36
CA ILE A 122 -2.40 8.89 2.10
C ILE A 122 -2.97 8.32 0.80
N GLU A 123 -4.28 8.41 0.57
CA GLU A 123 -4.92 7.94 -0.67
C GLU A 123 -4.36 8.62 -1.92
N ARG A 124 -4.06 9.93 -1.85
CA ARG A 124 -3.41 10.63 -2.97
C ARG A 124 -1.99 10.13 -3.25
N ILE A 125 -1.24 9.79 -2.20
CA ILE A 125 0.11 9.20 -2.33
C ILE A 125 -0.01 7.82 -2.97
N VAL A 126 -0.92 6.98 -2.48
CA VAL A 126 -1.19 5.66 -3.03
C VAL A 126 -1.52 5.74 -4.52
N LEU A 127 -2.45 6.60 -4.91
CA LEU A 127 -2.85 6.76 -6.31
C LEU A 127 -1.68 7.25 -7.19
N SER A 128 -0.87 8.17 -6.69
CA SER A 128 0.32 8.65 -7.40
C SER A 128 1.34 7.51 -7.59
N ALA A 129 1.61 6.74 -6.54
CA ALA A 129 2.53 5.61 -6.56
C ALA A 129 2.06 4.50 -7.50
N MET A 130 0.76 4.15 -7.48
CA MET A 130 0.16 3.19 -8.41
C MET A 130 0.37 3.58 -9.87
N LYS A 131 0.06 4.83 -10.21
CA LYS A 131 0.25 5.34 -11.59
C LYS A 131 1.71 5.31 -12.02
N GLN A 132 2.63 5.65 -11.13
CA GLN A 132 4.07 5.68 -11.41
C GLN A 132 4.63 4.25 -11.58
N SER A 133 4.20 3.30 -10.76
CA SER A 133 4.68 1.91 -10.76
C SER A 133 3.89 0.95 -11.66
N TYR A 134 2.93 1.46 -12.42
CA TYR A 134 2.07 0.67 -13.32
C TYR A 134 1.29 -0.44 -12.60
N LYS A 135 0.72 -0.15 -11.43
CA LYS A 135 -0.13 -1.06 -10.69
C LYS A 135 -1.60 -0.66 -10.81
N ALA A 136 -2.47 -1.62 -11.10
CA ALA A 136 -3.90 -1.39 -11.23
C ALA A 136 -4.70 -1.79 -9.98
N GLN A 137 -4.11 -2.56 -9.06
CA GLN A 137 -4.72 -2.92 -7.78
C GLN A 137 -4.41 -1.88 -6.73
N MET A 138 -5.46 -1.26 -6.16
CA MET A 138 -5.31 -0.29 -5.07
C MET A 138 -5.20 -1.03 -3.73
N PRO A 139 -4.15 -0.78 -2.94
CA PRO A 139 -4.07 -1.34 -1.60
C PRO A 139 -5.16 -0.77 -0.69
N VAL A 140 -5.60 -1.58 0.26
CA VAL A 140 -6.55 -1.15 1.29
C VAL A 140 -5.82 -0.30 2.32
N ILE A 141 -6.30 0.92 2.54
CA ILE A 141 -5.78 1.79 3.61
C ILE A 141 -6.80 1.82 4.74
N ARG A 142 -6.40 1.39 5.92
CA ARG A 142 -7.25 1.37 7.12
C ARG A 142 -7.11 2.64 7.94
N ASP A 143 -8.08 2.87 8.80
CA ASP A 143 -8.00 3.87 9.86
C ASP A 143 -6.90 3.53 10.87
N MET A 144 -6.45 4.57 11.61
CA MET A 144 -5.53 4.39 12.74
C MET A 144 -6.15 3.45 13.77
N THR A 145 -5.48 2.34 14.04
CA THR A 145 -5.96 1.27 14.93
C THR A 145 -5.04 1.10 16.13
N ASP A 146 -5.58 0.84 17.31
CA ASP A 146 -4.79 0.52 18.50
C ASP A 146 -4.02 -0.79 18.27
N VAL A 147 -2.74 -0.82 18.61
CA VAL A 147 -1.89 -2.00 18.41
C VAL A 147 -2.40 -3.22 19.18
N LYS A 148 -3.02 -3.04 20.36
CA LYS A 148 -3.56 -4.14 21.16
C LYS A 148 -4.77 -4.81 20.48
N GLU A 149 -5.55 -4.02 19.73
CA GLU A 149 -6.61 -4.56 18.88
C GLU A 149 -6.02 -5.43 17.75
N ILE A 150 -5.02 -4.91 17.04
CA ILE A 150 -4.33 -5.67 15.98
C ILE A 150 -3.69 -6.95 16.54
N LEU A 151 -3.00 -6.86 17.67
CA LEU A 151 -2.34 -8.00 18.30
C LEU A 151 -3.34 -9.11 18.70
N SER A 152 -4.58 -8.74 19.01
CA SER A 152 -5.65 -9.65 19.43
C SER A 152 -6.50 -10.15 18.25
N THR A 153 -6.37 -9.55 17.07
CA THR A 153 -7.12 -9.93 15.87
C THR A 153 -6.59 -11.24 15.29
N ALA A 154 -7.51 -12.09 14.84
CA ALA A 154 -7.16 -13.29 14.08
C ALA A 154 -6.92 -12.90 12.60
N PHE A 155 -5.71 -13.12 12.13
CA PHE A 155 -5.35 -12.99 10.72
C PHE A 155 -5.04 -14.36 10.14
N SER A 156 -5.36 -14.56 8.86
CA SER A 156 -4.86 -15.69 8.09
C SER A 156 -3.36 -15.53 7.80
N GLY A 157 -2.69 -16.63 7.56
CA GLY A 157 -1.27 -16.63 7.25
C GLY A 157 -0.35 -16.36 8.44
N LYS A 158 0.85 -15.84 8.15
CA LYS A 158 1.86 -15.56 9.16
C LYS A 158 1.64 -14.20 9.82
N LYS A 159 1.84 -14.15 11.13
CA LYS A 159 1.79 -12.91 11.94
C LYS A 159 3.18 -12.63 12.49
N CYS A 160 3.77 -11.51 12.11
CA CYS A 160 5.15 -11.17 12.42
C CYS A 160 5.23 -9.80 13.14
N ILE A 161 6.13 -9.70 14.12
CA ILE A 161 6.43 -8.45 14.83
C ILE A 161 7.92 -8.19 14.82
N ALA A 162 8.33 -7.02 14.31
CA ALA A 162 9.72 -6.57 14.32
C ALA A 162 9.94 -5.59 15.48
N HIS A 163 10.78 -5.95 16.45
CA HIS A 163 11.13 -5.13 17.60
C HIS A 163 12.63 -5.25 17.93
N CYS A 164 13.16 -4.33 18.76
CA CYS A 164 14.59 -4.27 19.09
C CYS A 164 14.99 -5.06 20.35
N GLU A 165 14.02 -5.48 21.20
CA GLU A 165 14.31 -6.19 22.44
C GLU A 165 15.15 -7.46 22.19
N GLU A 166 16.09 -7.73 23.09
CA GLU A 166 16.98 -8.91 23.01
C GLU A 166 16.22 -10.20 23.31
N GLN A 167 15.84 -10.90 22.26
CA GLN A 167 15.27 -12.25 22.34
C GLN A 167 15.54 -12.99 21.04
N GLN A 168 15.26 -14.30 21.04
CA GLN A 168 15.40 -15.10 19.84
C GLN A 168 14.39 -14.65 18.79
N LYS A 169 14.88 -14.29 17.60
CA LYS A 169 14.10 -13.85 16.43
C LYS A 169 14.45 -14.69 15.22
N GLN A 170 13.48 -14.85 14.34
CA GLN A 170 13.70 -15.45 13.02
C GLN A 170 13.98 -14.35 11.99
N LEU A 171 14.81 -14.62 11.00
CA LEU A 171 14.91 -13.71 9.87
C LEU A 171 13.60 -13.71 9.08
N LEU A 172 13.10 -12.55 8.68
CA LEU A 172 11.83 -12.47 7.95
C LEU A 172 11.82 -13.37 6.71
N ARG A 173 12.91 -13.41 5.97
CA ARG A 173 13.06 -14.28 4.78
C ARG A 173 12.86 -15.78 5.06
N ASP A 174 13.13 -16.22 6.30
CA ASP A 174 12.99 -17.64 6.68
C ASP A 174 11.56 -17.94 7.16
N VAL A 175 10.73 -16.91 7.39
CA VAL A 175 9.33 -17.01 7.83
C VAL A 175 8.36 -16.92 6.66
N VAL A 176 8.72 -16.15 5.63
CA VAL A 176 7.88 -15.96 4.43
C VAL A 176 7.70 -17.29 3.70
N VAL A 177 6.46 -17.61 3.35
CA VAL A 177 6.12 -18.77 2.52
C VAL A 177 5.50 -18.27 1.22
N LYS A 178 6.02 -18.72 0.10
CA LYS A 178 5.59 -18.29 -1.24
C LYS A 178 4.09 -18.54 -1.45
N GLY A 179 3.37 -17.47 -1.88
CA GLY A 179 1.94 -17.51 -2.15
C GLY A 179 1.05 -17.41 -0.91
N GLU A 180 1.60 -17.29 0.30
CA GLU A 180 0.81 -17.17 1.53
C GLU A 180 0.57 -15.69 1.94
N GLU A 181 -0.42 -15.51 2.83
CA GLU A 181 -0.67 -14.22 3.47
C GLU A 181 0.31 -13.98 4.62
N ILE A 182 0.74 -12.73 4.77
CA ILE A 182 1.59 -12.30 5.86
C ILE A 182 1.15 -10.95 6.41
N THR A 183 1.09 -10.84 7.74
CA THR A 183 0.86 -9.58 8.46
C THR A 183 2.11 -9.23 9.25
N ILE A 184 2.64 -8.02 9.04
CA ILE A 184 3.89 -7.58 9.67
C ILE A 184 3.66 -6.29 10.44
N LEU A 185 4.05 -6.29 11.74
CA LEU A 185 4.04 -5.11 12.61
C LEU A 185 5.41 -4.47 12.66
N ILE A 186 5.43 -3.15 12.44
CA ILE A 186 6.61 -2.29 12.63
C ILE A 186 6.25 -1.17 13.62
N GLY A 187 6.97 -1.10 14.72
CA GLY A 187 6.75 -0.13 15.79
C GLY A 187 7.19 1.30 15.47
N PRO A 188 6.89 2.25 16.39
CA PRO A 188 7.36 3.63 16.30
C PRO A 188 8.88 3.73 16.59
N GLU A 189 9.41 4.95 16.56
CA GLU A 189 10.84 5.22 16.88
C GLU A 189 11.22 4.77 18.30
N GLY A 190 10.25 4.75 19.24
CA GLY A 190 10.41 4.29 20.61
C GLY A 190 10.19 2.79 20.81
N ASP A 191 10.00 2.04 19.72
CA ASP A 191 9.68 0.60 19.73
C ASP A 191 8.33 0.27 20.41
N PHE A 192 7.98 -1.01 20.43
CA PHE A 192 6.86 -1.54 21.20
C PHE A 192 7.21 -1.59 22.70
N SER A 193 6.21 -1.43 23.57
CA SER A 193 6.41 -1.66 25.00
C SER A 193 6.54 -3.16 25.31
N LEU A 194 7.10 -3.48 26.48
CA LEU A 194 7.25 -4.88 26.91
C LEU A 194 5.88 -5.58 27.04
N ASP A 195 4.85 -4.83 27.42
CA ASP A 195 3.47 -5.36 27.52
C ASP A 195 2.91 -5.68 26.13
N GLU A 196 3.16 -4.83 25.13
CA GLU A 196 2.77 -5.07 23.74
C GLU A 196 3.48 -6.29 23.16
N ILE A 197 4.79 -6.43 23.40
CA ILE A 197 5.58 -7.60 22.99
C ILE A 197 5.07 -8.88 23.68
N SER A 198 4.78 -8.82 24.98
CA SER A 198 4.20 -9.94 25.72
C SER A 198 2.83 -10.34 25.18
N LEU A 199 1.99 -9.37 24.82
CA LEU A 199 0.70 -9.61 24.21
C LEU A 199 0.83 -10.25 22.81
N ALA A 200 1.81 -9.78 22.02
CA ALA A 200 2.13 -10.37 20.72
C ALA A 200 2.50 -11.85 20.86
N GLN A 201 3.38 -12.19 21.79
CA GLN A 201 3.79 -13.57 22.08
C GLN A 201 2.60 -14.46 22.48
N LYS A 202 1.73 -13.97 23.38
CA LYS A 202 0.52 -14.69 23.82
C LYS A 202 -0.43 -15.00 22.67
N ASN A 203 -0.45 -14.15 21.64
CA ASN A 203 -1.29 -14.28 20.46
C ASN A 203 -0.53 -14.92 19.26
N ASN A 204 0.60 -15.59 19.50
CA ASN A 204 1.38 -16.33 18.51
C ASN A 204 1.92 -15.46 17.36
N TRP A 205 2.29 -14.21 17.64
CA TRP A 205 3.06 -13.39 16.70
C TRP A 205 4.51 -13.84 16.72
N ILE A 206 5.09 -14.02 15.54
CA ILE A 206 6.47 -14.47 15.36
C ILE A 206 7.40 -13.25 15.49
N PRO A 207 8.32 -13.23 16.46
CA PRO A 207 9.32 -12.17 16.53
C PRO A 207 10.32 -12.32 15.38
N ILE A 208 10.44 -11.27 14.57
CA ILE A 208 11.31 -11.27 13.40
C ILE A 208 12.44 -10.26 13.46
N SER A 209 13.51 -10.55 12.71
CA SER A 209 14.61 -9.64 12.42
C SER A 209 14.66 -9.35 10.92
N LEU A 210 15.00 -8.11 10.57
CA LEU A 210 15.23 -7.66 9.20
C LEU A 210 16.72 -7.58 8.86
N GLY A 211 17.59 -8.09 9.73
CA GLY A 211 19.04 -8.06 9.61
C GLY A 211 19.72 -7.55 10.88
N GLU A 212 21.04 -7.40 10.83
CA GLU A 212 21.84 -6.99 12.00
C GLU A 212 21.78 -5.48 12.28
N SER A 213 21.51 -4.67 11.25
CA SER A 213 21.50 -3.22 11.37
C SER A 213 20.21 -2.71 12.02
N ARG A 214 20.33 -1.72 12.91
CA ARG A 214 19.17 -1.00 13.40
C ARG A 214 18.59 -0.10 12.31
N LEU A 215 17.39 -0.40 11.86
CA LEU A 215 16.67 0.35 10.83
C LEU A 215 15.74 1.39 11.48
N ARG A 216 15.47 2.47 10.77
CA ARG A 216 14.36 3.38 11.12
C ARG A 216 13.03 2.73 10.76
N THR A 217 11.94 3.18 11.37
CA THR A 217 10.58 2.65 11.16
C THR A 217 10.23 2.55 9.67
N GLU A 218 10.38 3.64 8.93
CA GLU A 218 10.10 3.67 7.49
C GLU A 218 10.98 2.71 6.69
N THR A 219 12.26 2.63 7.04
CA THR A 219 13.22 1.73 6.37
C THR A 219 12.90 0.27 6.68
N ALA A 220 12.57 -0.04 7.93
CA ALA A 220 12.18 -1.38 8.36
C ALA A 220 10.91 -1.84 7.62
N ALA A 221 9.92 -0.96 7.51
CA ALA A 221 8.67 -1.26 6.82
C ALA A 221 8.89 -1.51 5.32
N ILE A 222 9.69 -0.69 4.63
CA ILE A 222 10.04 -0.89 3.22
C ILE A 222 10.82 -2.19 3.03
N ALA A 223 11.84 -2.44 3.87
CA ALA A 223 12.63 -3.66 3.81
C ALA A 223 11.76 -4.92 4.02
N ALA A 224 10.77 -4.84 4.91
CA ALA A 224 9.85 -5.95 5.15
C ALA A 224 9.01 -6.27 3.92
N VAL A 225 8.37 -5.26 3.30
CA VAL A 225 7.58 -5.45 2.06
C VAL A 225 8.46 -6.02 0.95
N HIS A 226 9.65 -5.46 0.74
CA HIS A 226 10.56 -5.92 -0.32
C HIS A 226 11.07 -7.35 -0.07
N THR A 227 11.32 -7.71 1.19
CA THR A 227 11.69 -9.10 1.51
C THR A 227 10.58 -10.08 1.13
N VAL A 228 9.31 -9.74 1.40
CA VAL A 228 8.18 -10.61 1.03
C VAL A 228 8.06 -10.70 -0.48
N GLU A 229 8.22 -9.62 -1.21
CA GLU A 229 8.17 -9.60 -2.66
C GLU A 229 9.26 -10.49 -3.26
N VAL A 230 10.51 -10.29 -2.88
CA VAL A 230 11.66 -11.11 -3.37
C VAL A 230 11.49 -12.60 -3.05
N MET A 231 10.91 -12.95 -1.90
CA MET A 231 10.66 -14.35 -1.53
C MET A 231 9.50 -14.99 -2.29
N ASN A 232 8.71 -14.16 -3.01
CA ASN A 232 7.60 -14.62 -3.84
C ASN A 232 7.95 -14.66 -5.35
N GLU A 233 9.05 -14.03 -5.78
CA GLU A 233 9.59 -14.19 -7.14
C GLU A 233 10.07 -15.65 -7.38
#